data_645e6c8fa937014889c77bcbf1856d2b
#
_entry.id   645e6c8fa937014889c77bcbf1856d2b
#
_cell.length_a   1.000
_cell.length_b   1.000
_cell.length_c   1.000
_cell.angle_alpha   90.00
_cell.angle_beta   90.00
_cell.angle_gamma   90.00
#
_symmetry.space_group_name_H-M   'P 1'
#
loop_
_entity.id
_entity.type
_entity.pdbx_description
1 polymer ?
#
loop_
_entity_poly.entity_id
_entity_poly.type
_entity_poly.pdbx_seq_one_letter_code
_entity_poly.pdbx_strand_id
1 'polypeptide(L)'
;MAMKKQFLKTKPICKVTFKVTPETVGEADTVHLVGDFNNWELATTPMKKLKSGDFTVTVNLDKENDYQFRYLVNGKEWVNEPEADRYEASPYPNIDNAVVSV
;
A
#
# COMPACT_ATOMS: atom_id res chain seq x y z
N MET A 1 8.65 10.11 2.96
CA MET A 1 7.59 9.69 2.03
C MET A 1 7.16 8.27 2.35
N ALA A 2 5.87 8.03 2.32
CA ALA A 2 5.32 6.71 2.64
C ALA A 2 5.52 5.69 1.52
N MET A 3 5.72 6.14 0.29
CA MET A 3 5.99 5.27 -0.86
C MET A 3 7.27 5.69 -1.55
N LYS A 4 8.12 4.72 -1.83
CA LYS A 4 9.35 4.95 -2.56
C LYS A 4 9.31 4.16 -3.86
N LYS A 5 9.49 4.85 -4.99
CA LYS A 5 9.42 4.25 -6.31
C LYS A 5 10.82 4.13 -6.91
N GLN A 6 11.14 2.95 -7.44
CA GLN A 6 12.39 2.74 -8.16
C GLN A 6 12.08 2.14 -9.52
N PHE A 7 12.21 2.95 -10.56
CA PHE A 7 11.98 2.51 -11.94
C PHE A 7 13.19 1.76 -12.46
N LEU A 8 12.97 0.54 -12.97
CA LEU A 8 14.05 -0.26 -13.52
C LEU A 8 14.30 0.14 -14.96
N LYS A 9 15.59 0.26 -15.34
CA LYS A 9 15.97 0.73 -16.68
C LYS A 9 15.76 -0.33 -17.76
N THR A 10 15.87 -1.60 -17.39
CA THR A 10 15.88 -2.69 -18.36
C THR A 10 14.59 -3.49 -18.41
N LYS A 11 13.61 -3.17 -17.54
CA LYS A 11 12.34 -3.87 -17.46
C LYS A 11 11.20 -2.89 -17.28
N PRO A 12 10.00 -3.18 -17.80
CA PRO A 12 8.84 -2.31 -17.63
C PRO A 12 8.23 -2.45 -16.23
N ILE A 13 9.08 -2.39 -15.21
CA ILE A 13 8.69 -2.63 -13.81
C ILE A 13 9.18 -1.48 -12.95
N CYS A 14 8.35 -1.10 -11.98
CA CYS A 14 8.71 -0.19 -10.92
C CYS A 14 8.65 -0.94 -9.59
N LYS A 15 9.74 -0.90 -8.83
CA LYS A 15 9.73 -1.40 -7.46
C LYS A 15 9.17 -0.31 -6.56
N VAL A 16 8.08 -0.61 -5.88
CA VAL A 16 7.47 0.34 -4.96
C VAL A 16 7.60 -0.19 -3.55
N THR A 17 8.22 0.59 -2.69
CA THR A 17 8.32 0.28 -1.26
C THR A 17 7.25 1.07 -0.54
N PHE A 18 6.32 0.36 0.10
CA PHE A 18 5.27 0.95 0.92
C PHE A 18 5.73 0.94 2.37
N LYS A 19 5.52 2.05 3.06
CA LYS A 19 5.88 2.16 4.47
C LYS A 19 4.81 2.95 5.20
N VAL A 20 4.32 2.39 6.30
CA VAL A 20 3.35 3.07 7.16
C VAL A 20 3.92 3.17 8.57
N THR A 21 3.61 4.27 9.22
CA THR A 21 4.10 4.57 10.56
C THR A 21 3.03 4.26 11.60
N PRO A 22 3.41 4.12 12.90
CA PRO A 22 2.42 3.97 13.96
C PRO A 22 1.41 5.12 14.02
N GLU A 23 1.78 6.31 13.54
CA GLU A 23 0.87 7.45 13.48
C GLU A 23 -0.33 7.18 12.57
N THR A 24 -0.12 6.37 11.52
CA THR A 24 -1.17 6.02 10.57
C THR A 24 -1.98 4.81 11.00
N VAL A 25 -1.32 3.78 11.54
CA VAL A 25 -1.98 2.50 11.84
C VAL A 25 -2.19 2.23 13.33
N GLY A 26 -1.67 3.08 14.20
CA GLY A 26 -1.77 2.89 15.65
C GLY A 26 -0.88 1.74 16.11
N GLU A 27 -1.25 1.15 17.26
CA GLU A 27 -0.52 0.00 17.79
C GLU A 27 -0.99 -1.29 17.10
N ALA A 28 -0.53 -1.46 15.86
CA ALA A 28 -0.93 -2.63 15.07
C ALA A 28 0.00 -3.81 15.31
N ASP A 29 -0.55 -5.01 15.36
CA ASP A 29 0.24 -6.24 15.40
C ASP A 29 0.58 -6.69 13.98
N THR A 30 -0.34 -6.53 13.04
CA THR A 30 -0.15 -6.90 11.63
C THR A 30 -0.74 -5.85 10.72
N VAL A 31 -0.10 -5.67 9.56
CA VAL A 31 -0.62 -4.83 8.48
C VAL A 31 -0.42 -5.59 7.18
N HIS A 32 -1.46 -5.64 6.36
CA HIS A 32 -1.38 -6.23 5.02
C HIS A 32 -1.64 -5.14 3.99
N LEU A 33 -0.89 -5.20 2.89
CA LEU A 33 -1.12 -4.32 1.74
C LEU A 33 -2.11 -5.02 0.81
N VAL A 34 -3.24 -4.37 0.53
CA VAL A 34 -4.32 -4.94 -0.26
C VAL A 34 -4.69 -3.98 -1.37
N GLY A 35 -4.71 -4.47 -2.61
CA GLY A 35 -5.01 -3.60 -3.73
C GLY A 35 -5.15 -4.34 -5.06
N ASP A 36 -5.24 -3.56 -6.13
CA ASP A 36 -5.41 -4.08 -7.50
C ASP A 36 -4.29 -5.04 -7.91
N PHE A 37 -3.08 -4.83 -7.39
CA PHE A 37 -1.92 -5.64 -7.74
C PHE A 37 -1.93 -7.04 -7.11
N ASN A 38 -2.80 -7.33 -6.19
CA ASN A 38 -2.95 -8.67 -5.60
C ASN A 38 -4.42 -9.12 -5.56
N ASN A 39 -5.25 -8.57 -6.44
CA ASN A 39 -6.68 -8.89 -6.56
C ASN A 39 -7.46 -8.66 -5.26
N TRP A 40 -7.02 -7.69 -4.44
CA TRP A 40 -7.63 -7.34 -3.17
C TRP A 40 -7.70 -8.51 -2.17
N GLU A 41 -6.76 -9.45 -2.27
CA GLU A 41 -6.68 -10.56 -1.33
C GLU A 41 -6.12 -10.09 0.01
N LEU A 42 -6.77 -10.51 1.10
CA LEU A 42 -6.52 -9.96 2.42
C LEU A 42 -5.20 -10.40 3.07
N ALA A 43 -4.64 -11.53 2.65
CA ALA A 43 -3.49 -12.13 3.32
C ALA A 43 -2.30 -12.41 2.41
N THR A 44 -2.33 -11.94 1.15
CA THR A 44 -1.30 -12.26 0.16
C THR A 44 -0.02 -11.43 0.37
N THR A 45 -0.15 -10.20 0.82
CA THR A 45 1.00 -9.28 0.91
C THR A 45 1.13 -8.71 2.33
N PRO A 46 1.65 -9.51 3.26
CA PRO A 46 1.88 -9.01 4.62
C PRO A 46 3.04 -8.02 4.64
N MET A 47 2.92 -6.98 5.44
CA MET A 47 3.98 -6.01 5.65
C MET A 47 4.85 -6.44 6.83
N LYS A 48 6.15 -6.15 6.71
CA LYS A 48 7.11 -6.48 7.76
C LYS A 48 7.17 -5.35 8.78
N LYS A 49 7.04 -5.71 10.06
CA LYS A 49 7.17 -4.75 11.15
C LYS A 49 8.64 -4.53 11.48
N LEU A 50 9.06 -3.27 11.47
CA LEU A 50 10.42 -2.89 11.83
C LEU A 50 10.52 -2.61 13.33
N LYS A 51 11.76 -2.51 13.84
CA LYS A 51 12.01 -2.22 15.26
C LYS A 51 11.43 -0.87 15.68
N SER A 52 11.34 0.07 14.75
CA SER A 52 10.77 1.39 14.99
C SER A 52 9.24 1.38 15.14
N GLY A 53 8.60 0.24 14.84
CA GLY A 53 7.14 0.14 14.81
C GLY A 53 6.54 0.40 13.43
N ASP A 54 7.35 0.82 12.47
CA ASP A 54 6.90 1.01 11.08
C ASP A 54 6.68 -0.33 10.40
N PHE A 55 5.76 -0.36 9.44
CA PHE A 55 5.55 -1.53 8.59
C PHE A 55 5.99 -1.21 7.17
N THR A 56 6.63 -2.16 6.50
CA THR A 56 7.14 -1.95 5.15
C THR A 56 6.99 -3.20 4.29
N VAL A 57 6.84 -3.01 2.98
CA VAL A 57 6.85 -4.07 1.98
C VAL A 57 7.23 -3.48 0.63
N THR A 58 7.96 -4.24 -0.18
CA THR A 58 8.32 -3.86 -1.53
C THR A 58 7.60 -4.75 -2.52
N VAL A 59 6.95 -4.14 -3.51
CA VAL A 59 6.18 -4.85 -4.54
C VAL A 59 6.66 -4.39 -5.91
N ASN A 60 6.76 -5.32 -6.85
CA ASN A 60 7.08 -5.01 -8.25
C ASN A 60 5.77 -4.76 -9.00
N LEU A 61 5.64 -3.58 -9.59
CA LEU A 61 4.44 -3.19 -10.34
C LEU A 61 4.80 -2.85 -11.78
N ASP A 62 3.93 -3.21 -12.73
CA ASP A 62 4.13 -2.85 -14.12
C ASP A 62 4.02 -1.34 -14.27
N LYS A 63 4.95 -0.74 -15.03
CA LYS A 63 4.96 0.70 -15.28
C LYS A 63 3.79 1.14 -16.14
N GLU A 64 3.51 2.44 -16.12
CA GLU A 64 2.44 3.09 -16.90
C GLU A 64 1.04 2.62 -16.48
N ASN A 65 0.88 2.27 -15.20
CA ASN A 65 -0.38 1.85 -14.63
C ASN A 65 -0.64 2.55 -13.31
N ASP A 66 -1.90 2.62 -12.95
CA ASP A 66 -2.34 3.11 -11.65
C ASP A 66 -2.97 1.96 -10.90
N TYR A 67 -2.66 1.86 -9.62
CA TYR A 67 -3.17 0.78 -8.77
C TYR A 67 -3.85 1.38 -7.54
N GLN A 68 -5.08 0.95 -7.28
CA GLN A 68 -5.79 1.34 -6.06
C GLN A 68 -5.43 0.36 -4.94
N PHE A 69 -5.29 0.86 -3.73
CA PHE A 69 -4.89 0.04 -2.60
C PHE A 69 -5.33 0.63 -1.27
N ARG A 70 -5.26 -0.19 -0.23
CA ARG A 70 -5.43 0.20 1.17
C ARG A 70 -4.58 -0.69 2.05
N TYR A 71 -4.49 -0.32 3.31
CA TYR A 71 -3.86 -1.15 4.33
C TYR A 71 -4.94 -1.82 5.17
N LEU A 72 -4.76 -3.12 5.45
CA LEU A 72 -5.64 -3.85 6.36
C LEU A 72 -4.88 -4.06 7.68
N VAL A 73 -5.34 -3.42 8.74
CA VAL A 73 -4.68 -3.43 10.05
C VAL A 73 -5.34 -4.47 10.95
N ASN A 74 -4.51 -5.36 11.52
CA ASN A 74 -4.97 -6.43 12.41
C ASN A 74 -6.08 -7.31 11.83
N GLY A 75 -6.16 -7.38 10.50
CA GLY A 75 -7.18 -8.15 9.82
C GLY A 75 -8.61 -7.60 9.93
N LYS A 76 -8.77 -6.40 10.45
CA LYS A 76 -10.09 -5.84 10.75
C LYS A 76 -10.32 -4.43 10.21
N GLU A 77 -9.35 -3.56 10.36
CA GLU A 77 -9.52 -2.14 10.05
C GLU A 77 -8.87 -1.76 8.73
N TRP A 78 -9.63 -1.09 7.89
CA TRP A 78 -9.12 -0.55 6.64
C TRP A 78 -8.59 0.85 6.89
N VAL A 79 -7.34 1.09 6.51
CA VAL A 79 -6.66 2.37 6.66
C VAL A 79 -6.12 2.81 5.31
N ASN A 80 -6.32 4.07 4.99
CA ASN A 80 -5.82 4.64 3.75
C ASN A 80 -4.38 5.16 3.89
N GLU A 81 -3.71 5.31 2.76
CA GLU A 81 -2.38 5.92 2.70
C GLU A 81 -2.56 7.44 2.73
N PRO A 82 -1.98 8.16 3.72
CA PRO A 82 -2.15 9.61 3.81
C PRO A 82 -1.37 10.39 2.74
N GLU A 83 -0.41 9.76 2.07
CA GLU A 83 0.44 10.42 1.06
C GLU A 83 0.40 9.67 -0.26
N ALA A 84 -0.79 9.27 -0.70
CA ALA A 84 -0.96 8.62 -2.00
C ALA A 84 -0.76 9.62 -3.15
N ASP A 85 -0.49 9.11 -4.35
CA ASP A 85 -0.37 9.96 -5.53
C ASP A 85 -1.69 10.66 -5.84
N ARG A 86 -2.81 9.97 -5.62
CA ARG A 86 -4.14 10.54 -5.68
C ARG A 86 -5.13 9.59 -4.99
N TYR A 87 -6.39 9.96 -4.95
CA TYR A 87 -7.45 9.16 -4.36
C TYR A 87 -8.59 9.00 -5.35
N GLU A 88 -9.13 7.78 -5.45
CA GLU A 88 -10.24 7.46 -6.32
C GLU A 88 -11.44 7.00 -5.50
N ALA A 89 -12.65 7.33 -5.96
CA ALA A 89 -13.85 6.88 -5.29
C ALA A 89 -13.93 5.35 -5.31
N SER A 90 -14.21 4.75 -4.14
CA SER A 90 -14.43 3.32 -4.06
C SER A 90 -15.91 3.02 -4.29
N PRO A 91 -16.28 1.72 -4.50
CA PRO A 91 -17.69 1.34 -4.59
C PRO A 91 -18.44 1.52 -3.26
N TYR A 92 -17.73 1.76 -2.15
CA TYR A 92 -18.34 2.00 -0.84
C TYR A 92 -18.45 3.49 -0.60
N PRO A 93 -19.60 3.99 -0.08
CA PRO A 93 -19.77 5.42 0.17
C PRO A 93 -18.82 5.94 1.25
N ASN A 94 -18.39 7.18 1.10
CA ASN A 94 -17.55 7.92 2.05
C ASN A 94 -16.15 7.33 2.26
N ILE A 95 -15.70 6.44 1.38
CA ILE A 95 -14.36 5.85 1.46
C ILE A 95 -13.71 5.91 0.08
N ASP A 96 -12.57 6.59 -0.01
CA ASP A 96 -11.78 6.64 -1.23
C ASP A 96 -10.63 5.63 -1.12
N ASN A 97 -10.23 5.07 -2.26
CA ASN A 97 -9.03 4.26 -2.32
C ASN A 97 -7.82 5.12 -2.64
N ALA A 98 -6.71 4.84 -1.97
CA ALA A 98 -5.43 5.45 -2.32
C ALA A 98 -4.96 4.88 -3.65
N VAL A 99 -4.23 5.68 -4.43
CA VAL A 99 -3.72 5.28 -5.74
C VAL A 99 -2.22 5.48 -5.79
N VAL A 100 -1.52 4.47 -6.28
CA VAL A 100 -0.11 4.57 -6.62
C VAL A 100 0.02 4.54 -8.15
N SER A 101 0.67 5.57 -8.71
CA SER A 101 0.88 5.71 -10.16
C SER A 101 2.32 5.40 -10.50
N VAL A 102 2.56 4.48 -11.38
CA VAL A 102 3.88 4.06 -11.83
C VAL A 102 3.93 3.99 -13.38
#